data_43d38cb52734b378f586f7063423e2b8
#
_entry.id   43d38cb52734b378f586f7063423e2b8
#
_cell.length_a   1.000
_cell.length_b   1.000
_cell.length_c   1.000
_cell.angle_alpha   90.00
_cell.angle_beta   90.00
_cell.angle_gamma   90.00
#
_symmetry.space_group_name_H-M   'P 1'
#
loop_
_entity.id
_entity.type
_entity.pdbx_description
1 polymer ?
#
loop_
_entity_poly.entity_id
_entity_poly.type
_entity_poly.pdbx_seq_one_letter_code
_entity_poly.pdbx_strand_id
1 'polypeptide(L)'
;MHTRNISRQVLGSSLVQWSSQVDVLAGFLNVPPQKLKLTVLSSSAVSGWEPSEFHASCDHKGATITLIRCRQQYYGGFASVSWTSQNQWLTDPKAFLFRLGFESLQKRVTEGKFDSNGTRNDLFLHPNYGPTFGYKHDLFTFGGGQTPLSQVRSGGTTSFNVESLFYNGSARDAGNATLEVLQVGTANGVDELEQSWLSGFSWAQEDAKKVQDKVFQYDPKQAGLSVPIINILLCGGVGAGKSSIISTIDSICQGRISRRAPHGQGTGSLMRMLRKYTFTQPETMKPVKWQMWDSMGWGVDDYKRGELGFILDGNLPNKCDLAGSISTRTEGFKVQPSLQDRVHCMVLVVPCNAASDEAYMARLHEMRQFARDREVPTLVFLSKIDTYDPDVIGNDLCKTYHSSRLLHLVEEMEETAGVGGRKDILPVKSLSNEMGPTTELSALMCTALEQALYAAEDYATEYGDRLACNIASELSDSM
;
A
#
# COMPACT_ATOMS: atom_id res chain seq x y z
N MET A 1 -9.20 -8.61 -29.82
CA MET A 1 -9.25 -9.25 -28.50
C MET A 1 -8.28 -8.52 -27.60
N HIS A 2 -8.77 -7.79 -26.61
CA HIS A 2 -7.93 -7.05 -25.67
C HIS A 2 -7.30 -8.07 -24.72
N THR A 3 -5.98 -8.25 -24.79
CA THR A 3 -5.23 -9.00 -23.79
C THR A 3 -5.29 -8.19 -22.49
N ARG A 4 -6.05 -8.69 -21.52
CA ARG A 4 -6.14 -8.13 -20.18
C ARG A 4 -4.75 -8.21 -19.54
N ASN A 5 -4.26 -7.13 -18.98
CA ASN A 5 -3.00 -7.15 -18.24
C ASN A 5 -3.23 -7.92 -16.92
N ILE A 6 -2.67 -9.13 -16.81
CA ILE A 6 -2.84 -10.01 -15.64
C ILE A 6 -1.81 -9.77 -14.55
N SER A 7 -0.83 -8.88 -14.75
CA SER A 7 0.25 -8.65 -13.79
C SER A 7 -0.23 -8.18 -12.41
N ARG A 8 -1.43 -7.59 -12.34
CA ARG A 8 -2.07 -7.20 -11.07
C ARG A 8 -2.83 -8.33 -10.38
N GLN A 9 -3.16 -9.40 -11.09
CA GLN A 9 -3.93 -10.54 -10.60
C GLN A 9 -3.04 -11.74 -10.28
N VAL A 10 -1.88 -11.83 -10.91
CA VAL A 10 -0.95 -12.94 -10.77
C VAL A 10 0.44 -12.39 -10.51
N LEU A 11 0.93 -12.61 -9.29
CA LEU A 11 2.23 -12.12 -8.83
C LEU A 11 3.24 -13.26 -8.82
N GLY A 12 4.34 -13.08 -9.55
CA GLY A 12 5.50 -13.97 -9.53
C GLY A 12 5.34 -15.29 -10.29
N SER A 13 4.21 -15.59 -10.94
CA SER A 13 4.01 -16.85 -11.64
C SER A 13 4.66 -16.88 -13.02
N SER A 14 5.41 -17.95 -13.29
CA SER A 14 5.90 -18.30 -14.61
C SER A 14 4.93 -19.21 -15.38
N LEU A 15 3.96 -19.83 -14.70
CA LEU A 15 3.01 -20.77 -15.25
C LEU A 15 1.67 -20.14 -15.66
N VAL A 16 1.20 -19.14 -14.94
CA VAL A 16 -0.02 -18.39 -15.28
C VAL A 16 0.36 -17.14 -16.05
N GLN A 17 0.29 -17.23 -17.37
CA GLN A 17 0.76 -16.16 -18.28
C GLN A 17 -0.37 -15.50 -19.09
N TRP A 18 -1.58 -16.07 -19.09
CA TRP A 18 -2.68 -15.58 -19.92
C TRP A 18 -3.96 -15.37 -19.14
N SER A 19 -4.71 -14.34 -19.51
CA SER A 19 -6.00 -14.02 -18.90
C SER A 19 -7.01 -15.18 -19.00
N SER A 20 -6.94 -15.99 -20.07
CA SER A 20 -7.79 -17.17 -20.21
C SER A 20 -7.55 -18.23 -19.14
N GLN A 21 -6.31 -18.37 -18.63
CA GLN A 21 -6.03 -19.25 -17.49
C GLN A 21 -6.66 -18.70 -16.20
N VAL A 22 -6.55 -17.40 -15.98
CA VAL A 22 -7.18 -16.74 -14.83
C VAL A 22 -8.69 -16.87 -14.90
N ASP A 23 -9.28 -16.68 -16.07
CA ASP A 23 -10.74 -16.78 -16.27
C ASP A 23 -11.26 -18.20 -15.95
N VAL A 24 -10.53 -19.24 -16.38
CA VAL A 24 -10.90 -20.64 -16.08
C VAL A 24 -10.72 -20.97 -14.60
N LEU A 25 -9.59 -20.60 -14.01
CA LEU A 25 -9.36 -20.84 -12.58
C LEU A 25 -10.39 -20.10 -11.71
N ALA A 26 -10.75 -18.87 -12.07
CA ALA A 26 -11.80 -18.11 -11.43
C ALA A 26 -13.17 -18.80 -11.54
N GLY A 27 -13.48 -19.38 -12.72
CA GLY A 27 -14.67 -20.20 -12.94
C GLY A 27 -14.71 -21.43 -12.03
N PHE A 28 -13.60 -22.15 -11.86
CA PHE A 28 -13.52 -23.29 -10.95
C PHE A 28 -13.74 -22.91 -9.48
N LEU A 29 -13.28 -21.72 -9.09
CA LEU A 29 -13.42 -21.19 -7.74
C LEU A 29 -14.77 -20.48 -7.51
N ASN A 30 -15.57 -20.34 -8.55
CA ASN A 30 -16.83 -19.58 -8.52
C ASN A 30 -16.66 -18.12 -8.06
N VAL A 31 -15.58 -17.47 -8.51
CA VAL A 31 -15.31 -16.06 -8.26
C VAL A 31 -15.22 -15.28 -9.57
N PRO A 32 -15.62 -14.01 -9.61
CA PRO A 32 -15.42 -13.20 -10.82
C PRO A 32 -13.92 -13.13 -11.19
N PRO A 33 -13.53 -13.32 -12.45
CA PRO A 33 -12.13 -13.34 -12.85
C PRO A 33 -11.33 -12.10 -12.42
N GLN A 34 -11.97 -10.92 -12.43
CA GLN A 34 -11.34 -9.67 -12.00
C GLN A 34 -11.06 -9.59 -10.49
N LYS A 35 -11.69 -10.47 -9.70
CA LYS A 35 -11.51 -10.55 -8.25
C LYS A 35 -10.50 -11.64 -7.82
N LEU A 36 -10.13 -12.55 -8.72
CA LEU A 36 -9.14 -13.57 -8.41
C LEU A 36 -7.74 -12.97 -8.37
N LYS A 37 -7.04 -13.18 -7.25
CA LYS A 37 -5.62 -12.89 -7.08
C LYS A 37 -4.86 -14.18 -6.82
N LEU A 38 -3.72 -14.33 -7.46
CA LEU A 38 -2.83 -15.48 -7.31
C LEU A 38 -1.43 -14.98 -6.99
N THR A 39 -0.87 -15.41 -5.87
CA THR A 39 0.50 -15.06 -5.46
C THR A 39 1.32 -16.32 -5.32
N VAL A 40 2.47 -16.40 -5.97
CA VAL A 40 3.35 -17.56 -5.85
C VAL A 40 3.94 -17.62 -4.46
N LEU A 41 3.71 -18.73 -3.77
CA LEU A 41 4.31 -19.05 -2.47
C LEU A 41 5.55 -19.93 -2.64
N SER A 42 5.51 -20.90 -3.54
CA SER A 42 6.59 -21.83 -3.79
C SER A 42 6.68 -22.16 -5.28
N SER A 43 7.88 -22.36 -5.78
CA SER A 43 8.14 -22.75 -7.18
C SER A 43 9.29 -23.75 -7.24
N SER A 44 9.06 -24.89 -7.91
CA SER A 44 10.11 -25.89 -8.10
C SER A 44 11.29 -25.40 -8.93
N ALA A 45 11.13 -24.32 -9.69
CA ALA A 45 12.22 -23.69 -10.43
C ALA A 45 13.19 -22.89 -9.54
N VAL A 46 12.73 -22.48 -8.35
CA VAL A 46 13.51 -21.68 -7.40
C VAL A 46 13.98 -22.52 -6.22
N SER A 47 13.07 -23.22 -5.55
CA SER A 47 13.30 -23.98 -4.33
C SER A 47 13.49 -25.49 -4.55
N GLY A 48 13.46 -25.92 -5.82
CA GLY A 48 13.54 -27.36 -6.12
C GLY A 48 12.25 -28.10 -5.71
N TRP A 49 12.38 -29.43 -5.52
CA TRP A 49 11.29 -30.34 -5.16
C TRP A 49 11.42 -30.82 -3.70
N GLU A 50 11.83 -29.93 -2.80
CA GLU A 50 12.08 -30.25 -1.40
C GLU A 50 10.85 -29.98 -0.53
N PRO A 51 10.33 -30.99 0.21
CA PRO A 51 9.17 -30.81 1.09
C PRO A 51 9.36 -29.72 2.15
N SER A 52 10.57 -29.59 2.71
CA SER A 52 10.90 -28.57 3.72
C SER A 52 10.71 -27.15 3.19
N GLU A 53 11.09 -26.86 1.95
CA GLU A 53 10.95 -25.56 1.31
C GLU A 53 9.48 -25.26 1.00
N PHE A 54 8.72 -26.29 0.55
CA PHE A 54 7.28 -26.17 0.37
C PHE A 54 6.59 -25.78 1.68
N HIS A 55 6.84 -26.53 2.77
CA HIS A 55 6.20 -26.28 4.06
C HIS A 55 6.59 -24.94 4.66
N ALA A 56 7.86 -24.54 4.56
CA ALA A 56 8.32 -23.23 5.02
C ALA A 56 7.58 -22.07 4.33
N SER A 57 7.21 -22.24 3.06
CA SER A 57 6.58 -21.20 2.25
C SER A 57 5.05 -21.25 2.28
N CYS A 58 4.44 -22.44 2.43
CA CYS A 58 3.02 -22.66 2.18
C CYS A 58 2.19 -23.00 3.42
N ASP A 59 2.81 -23.45 4.53
CA ASP A 59 2.06 -23.76 5.74
C ASP A 59 1.40 -22.50 6.32
N HIS A 60 0.16 -22.67 6.77
CA HIS A 60 -0.66 -21.59 7.36
C HIS A 60 -0.96 -20.39 6.43
N LYS A 61 -0.85 -20.57 5.12
CA LYS A 61 -1.10 -19.49 4.14
C LYS A 61 -2.54 -19.45 3.57
N GLY A 62 -3.46 -20.24 4.10
CA GLY A 62 -4.85 -20.30 3.63
C GLY A 62 -5.01 -21.13 2.36
N ALA A 63 -6.00 -20.77 1.57
CA ALA A 63 -6.34 -21.48 0.34
C ALA A 63 -5.24 -21.38 -0.73
N THR A 64 -4.96 -22.49 -1.42
CA THR A 64 -3.91 -22.55 -2.44
C THR A 64 -4.34 -23.32 -3.69
N ILE A 65 -3.76 -22.93 -4.81
CA ILE A 65 -3.75 -23.72 -6.05
C ILE A 65 -2.34 -24.27 -6.25
N THR A 66 -2.23 -25.58 -6.34
CA THR A 66 -1.03 -26.25 -6.83
C THR A 66 -1.14 -26.38 -8.35
N LEU A 67 -0.24 -25.78 -9.11
CA LEU A 67 -0.24 -25.79 -10.56
C LEU A 67 1.02 -26.48 -11.07
N ILE A 68 0.85 -27.44 -11.95
CA ILE A 68 1.92 -28.26 -12.51
C ILE A 68 1.86 -28.16 -14.03
N ARG A 69 2.96 -27.75 -14.64
CA ARG A 69 3.13 -27.81 -16.10
C ARG A 69 3.98 -29.02 -16.45
N CYS A 70 3.43 -29.90 -17.27
CA CYS A 70 4.16 -31.01 -17.87
C CYS A 70 3.96 -30.96 -19.38
N ARG A 71 5.04 -30.71 -20.13
CA ARG A 71 4.98 -30.46 -21.61
C ARG A 71 4.10 -29.24 -21.91
N GLN A 72 3.00 -29.41 -22.64
CA GLN A 72 2.04 -28.38 -23.02
C GLN A 72 0.72 -28.45 -22.22
N GLN A 73 0.67 -29.24 -21.17
CA GLN A 73 -0.53 -29.44 -20.37
C GLN A 73 -0.29 -28.98 -18.96
N TYR A 74 -1.35 -28.51 -18.31
CA TYR A 74 -1.35 -28.06 -16.93
C TYR A 74 -2.32 -28.90 -16.12
N TYR A 75 -1.88 -29.30 -14.96
CA TYR A 75 -2.64 -30.08 -13.98
C TYR A 75 -2.52 -29.40 -12.64
N GLY A 76 -3.46 -29.65 -11.76
CA GLY A 76 -3.34 -29.10 -10.42
C GLY A 76 -4.42 -29.55 -9.49
N GLY A 77 -4.35 -29.00 -8.28
CA GLY A 77 -5.34 -29.17 -7.25
C GLY A 77 -5.55 -27.88 -6.47
N PHE A 78 -6.75 -27.68 -5.99
CA PHE A 78 -7.14 -26.62 -5.09
C PHE A 78 -7.35 -27.19 -3.69
N ALA A 79 -6.74 -26.56 -2.69
CA ALA A 79 -7.00 -26.76 -1.26
C ALA A 79 -7.63 -25.50 -0.70
N SER A 80 -8.81 -25.61 -0.09
CA SER A 80 -9.48 -24.46 0.54
C SER A 80 -8.98 -24.18 1.95
N VAL A 81 -8.24 -25.11 2.54
CA VAL A 81 -7.64 -25.03 3.87
C VAL A 81 -6.12 -24.90 3.78
N SER A 82 -5.51 -24.40 4.86
CA SER A 82 -4.07 -24.27 4.93
C SER A 82 -3.36 -25.62 4.94
N TRP A 83 -2.21 -25.70 4.26
CA TRP A 83 -1.24 -26.77 4.48
C TRP A 83 -0.66 -26.70 5.89
N THR A 84 -0.29 -27.84 6.44
CA THR A 84 0.40 -27.97 7.72
C THR A 84 1.27 -29.22 7.73
N SER A 85 2.23 -29.30 8.66
CA SER A 85 3.15 -30.45 8.80
C SER A 85 2.71 -31.43 9.87
N GLN A 86 1.39 -31.69 10.04
CA GLN A 86 0.84 -32.45 11.18
C GLN A 86 0.77 -33.96 10.97
N ASN A 87 1.22 -34.48 9.85
CA ASN A 87 1.16 -35.90 9.50
C ASN A 87 -0.25 -36.53 9.64
N GLN A 88 -1.21 -35.90 8.97
CA GLN A 88 -2.61 -36.33 9.00
C GLN A 88 -3.31 -36.19 7.65
N TRP A 89 -4.37 -36.98 7.49
CA TRP A 89 -5.34 -36.79 6.43
C TRP A 89 -6.39 -35.76 6.86
N LEU A 90 -6.77 -34.90 5.94
CA LEU A 90 -7.77 -33.88 6.15
C LEU A 90 -8.89 -33.98 5.12
N THR A 91 -10.12 -33.73 5.58
CA THR A 91 -11.28 -33.58 4.71
C THR A 91 -11.42 -32.11 4.30
N ASP A 92 -11.46 -31.86 3.01
CA ASP A 92 -11.71 -30.57 2.42
C ASP A 92 -12.76 -30.67 1.32
N PRO A 93 -14.07 -30.53 1.66
CA PRO A 93 -15.15 -30.70 0.70
C PRO A 93 -15.15 -29.72 -0.46
N LYS A 94 -14.35 -28.65 -0.36
CA LYS A 94 -14.17 -27.65 -1.42
C LYS A 94 -12.95 -27.94 -2.30
N ALA A 95 -12.12 -28.91 -1.90
CA ALA A 95 -10.96 -29.30 -2.70
C ALA A 95 -11.41 -29.89 -4.04
N PHE A 96 -10.63 -29.64 -5.07
CA PHE A 96 -10.82 -30.24 -6.37
C PHE A 96 -9.49 -30.42 -7.10
N LEU A 97 -9.46 -31.35 -8.03
CA LEU A 97 -8.39 -31.49 -8.99
C LEU A 97 -8.84 -30.89 -10.34
N PHE A 98 -7.89 -30.49 -11.17
CA PHE A 98 -8.19 -29.91 -12.47
C PHE A 98 -7.09 -30.19 -13.50
N ARG A 99 -7.48 -30.07 -14.76
CA ARG A 99 -6.56 -30.02 -15.90
C ARG A 99 -6.90 -28.87 -16.82
N LEU A 100 -5.88 -28.29 -17.44
CA LEU A 100 -5.99 -27.24 -18.44
C LEU A 100 -5.15 -27.68 -19.67
N GLY A 101 -5.77 -27.81 -20.83
CA GLY A 101 -5.10 -28.04 -22.10
C GLY A 101 -5.20 -26.80 -22.97
N PHE A 102 -4.25 -26.62 -23.89
CA PHE A 102 -4.27 -25.50 -24.84
C PHE A 102 -4.44 -26.03 -26.25
N GLU A 103 -5.46 -25.55 -26.96
CA GLU A 103 -5.54 -25.72 -28.42
C GLU A 103 -4.58 -24.74 -29.10
N SER A 104 -3.61 -25.27 -29.84
CA SER A 104 -2.44 -24.55 -30.35
C SER A 104 -2.73 -23.40 -31.33
N LEU A 105 -3.93 -23.32 -31.90
CA LEU A 105 -4.27 -22.33 -32.93
C LEU A 105 -5.14 -21.17 -32.45
N GLN A 106 -5.81 -21.27 -31.30
CA GLN A 106 -6.75 -20.22 -30.84
C GLN A 106 -6.55 -19.77 -29.40
N LYS A 107 -5.52 -20.21 -28.69
CA LYS A 107 -5.33 -19.95 -27.24
C LYS A 107 -6.58 -20.28 -26.39
N ARG A 108 -7.38 -21.26 -26.85
CA ARG A 108 -8.56 -21.72 -26.15
C ARG A 108 -8.14 -22.76 -25.13
N VAL A 109 -8.54 -22.57 -23.87
CA VAL A 109 -8.26 -23.50 -22.79
C VAL A 109 -9.33 -24.58 -22.81
N THR A 110 -8.92 -25.86 -22.93
CA THR A 110 -9.79 -27.00 -22.63
C THR A 110 -9.66 -27.32 -21.16
N GLU A 111 -10.77 -27.50 -20.47
CA GLU A 111 -10.82 -27.61 -19.02
C GLU A 111 -11.48 -28.89 -18.54
N GLY A 112 -11.09 -29.33 -17.34
CA GLY A 112 -11.78 -30.38 -16.60
C GLY A 112 -11.57 -30.15 -15.13
N LYS A 113 -12.67 -30.08 -14.37
CA LYS A 113 -12.71 -29.98 -12.92
C LYS A 113 -13.22 -31.28 -12.32
N PHE A 114 -12.59 -31.74 -11.26
CA PHE A 114 -12.90 -33.01 -10.57
C PHE A 114 -13.06 -32.73 -9.09
N ASP A 115 -14.29 -32.57 -8.64
CA ASP A 115 -14.62 -32.25 -7.24
C ASP A 115 -14.39 -33.42 -6.31
N SER A 116 -14.17 -33.14 -5.03
CA SER A 116 -14.13 -34.13 -3.97
C SER A 116 -15.45 -34.90 -3.91
N ASN A 117 -15.37 -36.21 -3.67
CA ASN A 117 -16.54 -37.08 -3.50
C ASN A 117 -17.04 -37.14 -2.05
N GLY A 118 -16.48 -36.26 -1.18
CA GLY A 118 -16.87 -36.17 0.24
C GLY A 118 -16.30 -37.31 1.12
N THR A 119 -15.35 -38.09 0.64
CA THR A 119 -14.62 -39.03 1.48
C THR A 119 -13.63 -38.31 2.37
N ARG A 120 -13.30 -38.88 3.55
CA ARG A 120 -12.56 -38.20 4.63
C ARG A 120 -11.06 -37.96 4.39
N ASN A 121 -10.54 -38.02 3.16
CA ASN A 121 -9.10 -38.00 2.89
C ASN A 121 -8.78 -37.21 1.65
N ASP A 122 -9.16 -35.92 1.62
CA ASP A 122 -8.98 -35.10 0.44
C ASP A 122 -7.55 -34.57 0.31
N LEU A 123 -6.90 -34.27 1.46
CA LEU A 123 -5.54 -33.74 1.53
C LEU A 123 -4.66 -34.57 2.47
N PHE A 124 -3.39 -34.76 2.12
CA PHE A 124 -2.39 -35.39 2.99
C PHE A 124 -1.40 -34.34 3.48
N LEU A 125 -1.50 -34.00 4.75
CA LEU A 125 -0.70 -32.98 5.43
C LEU A 125 0.49 -33.63 6.14
N HIS A 126 1.61 -33.82 5.46
CA HIS A 126 2.74 -34.56 5.99
C HIS A 126 4.07 -33.85 5.71
N PRO A 127 4.97 -33.68 6.72
CA PRO A 127 6.18 -32.87 6.58
C PRO A 127 7.17 -33.34 5.51
N ASN A 128 7.10 -34.62 5.11
CA ASN A 128 8.00 -35.18 4.10
C ASN A 128 7.38 -35.25 2.72
N TYR A 129 6.24 -34.60 2.49
CA TYR A 129 5.54 -34.60 1.21
C TYR A 129 5.24 -33.18 0.75
N GLY A 130 5.33 -32.94 -0.55
CA GLY A 130 4.75 -31.74 -1.16
C GLY A 130 3.23 -31.83 -1.25
N PRO A 131 2.58 -30.92 -1.98
CA PRO A 131 1.13 -30.92 -2.16
C PRO A 131 0.62 -32.29 -2.59
N THR A 132 -0.23 -32.89 -1.76
CA THR A 132 -0.74 -34.26 -2.00
C THR A 132 -2.24 -34.30 -1.77
N PHE A 133 -2.98 -34.74 -2.80
CA PHE A 133 -4.43 -34.79 -2.83
C PHE A 133 -4.92 -36.24 -2.98
N GLY A 134 -5.99 -36.57 -2.25
CA GLY A 134 -6.73 -37.83 -2.34
C GLY A 134 -6.10 -38.99 -1.61
N TYR A 135 -6.99 -39.84 -1.04
CA TYR A 135 -6.60 -41.13 -0.44
C TYR A 135 -5.94 -42.00 -1.51
N LYS A 136 -4.80 -42.56 -1.26
CA LYS A 136 -3.92 -43.22 -2.23
C LYS A 136 -3.24 -42.29 -3.24
N HIS A 137 -3.20 -40.96 -2.94
CA HIS A 137 -2.45 -40.00 -3.72
C HIS A 137 -3.00 -39.85 -5.14
N ASP A 138 -4.23 -39.37 -5.28
CA ASP A 138 -4.84 -39.06 -6.58
C ASP A 138 -4.01 -38.03 -7.37
N LEU A 139 -3.44 -37.05 -6.68
CA LEU A 139 -2.36 -36.21 -7.16
C LEU A 139 -1.25 -36.18 -6.10
N PHE A 140 -0.10 -36.73 -6.45
CA PHE A 140 1.11 -36.68 -5.63
C PHE A 140 2.19 -35.91 -6.37
N THR A 141 2.82 -34.98 -5.69
CA THR A 141 3.78 -34.10 -6.33
C THR A 141 5.24 -34.50 -6.12
N PHE A 142 5.69 -34.60 -4.87
CA PHE A 142 7.08 -34.99 -4.51
C PHE A 142 7.19 -35.38 -3.04
N GLY A 143 8.31 -36.01 -2.66
CA GLY A 143 8.63 -36.36 -1.28
C GLY A 143 8.54 -37.86 -0.98
N GLY A 144 8.65 -38.24 0.32
CA GLY A 144 8.61 -39.63 0.74
C GLY A 144 9.70 -40.53 0.15
N GLY A 145 10.83 -39.96 -0.32
CA GLY A 145 11.91 -40.69 -0.99
C GLY A 145 11.60 -41.08 -2.46
N GLN A 146 10.54 -40.55 -3.03
CA GLN A 146 10.18 -40.80 -4.43
C GLN A 146 10.54 -39.63 -5.33
N THR A 147 10.76 -39.89 -6.62
CA THR A 147 11.01 -38.84 -7.61
C THR A 147 9.77 -37.99 -7.84
N PRO A 148 9.93 -36.69 -8.20
CA PRO A 148 8.83 -35.80 -8.47
C PRO A 148 7.85 -36.38 -9.49
N LEU A 149 6.54 -36.20 -9.25
CA LEU A 149 5.43 -36.67 -10.12
C LEU A 149 5.40 -38.17 -10.44
N SER A 150 6.05 -39.01 -9.60
CA SER A 150 6.18 -40.44 -9.87
C SER A 150 4.88 -41.23 -9.75
N GLN A 151 3.83 -40.67 -9.15
CA GLN A 151 2.54 -41.33 -8.98
C GLN A 151 1.38 -40.36 -9.17
N VAL A 152 0.70 -40.53 -10.28
CA VAL A 152 -0.70 -40.10 -10.41
C VAL A 152 -1.48 -41.34 -10.72
N ARG A 153 -2.40 -41.71 -9.85
CA ARG A 153 -3.23 -42.89 -10.03
C ARG A 153 -4.62 -42.47 -10.44
N SER A 154 -5.05 -42.96 -11.56
CA SER A 154 -6.46 -42.98 -11.95
C SER A 154 -7.01 -44.39 -11.75
N GLY A 155 -8.14 -44.51 -11.07
CA GLY A 155 -8.91 -45.75 -10.97
C GLY A 155 -8.93 -46.42 -9.62
N GLY A 156 -10.10 -46.69 -9.08
CA GLY A 156 -10.43 -47.27 -7.79
C GLY A 156 -10.90 -46.22 -6.81
N THR A 157 -11.30 -46.56 -5.61
CA THR A 157 -11.82 -45.67 -4.55
C THR A 157 -10.91 -44.47 -4.27
N THR A 158 -11.04 -43.44 -5.06
CA THR A 158 -10.30 -42.17 -4.99
C THR A 158 -11.15 -41.12 -4.25
N SER A 159 -10.53 -40.13 -3.68
CA SER A 159 -11.26 -39.02 -3.03
C SER A 159 -11.85 -38.03 -4.03
N PHE A 160 -11.40 -38.09 -5.28
CA PHE A 160 -11.89 -37.23 -6.36
C PHE A 160 -12.48 -38.09 -7.50
N ASN A 161 -13.52 -37.57 -8.15
CA ASN A 161 -14.19 -38.25 -9.29
C ASN A 161 -13.34 -38.16 -10.55
N VAL A 162 -12.14 -38.72 -10.53
CA VAL A 162 -11.16 -38.63 -11.62
C VAL A 162 -11.14 -39.95 -12.37
N GLU A 163 -11.63 -39.99 -13.59
CA GLU A 163 -11.41 -41.13 -14.51
C GLU A 163 -10.00 -41.10 -15.11
N SER A 164 -9.48 -39.90 -15.39
CA SER A 164 -8.10 -39.66 -15.80
C SER A 164 -7.74 -38.20 -15.68
N LEU A 165 -6.80 -37.86 -14.77
CA LEU A 165 -6.24 -36.54 -14.66
C LEU A 165 -5.29 -36.24 -15.83
N PHE A 166 -4.63 -37.28 -16.39
CA PHE A 166 -3.68 -37.14 -17.48
C PHE A 166 -4.26 -37.71 -18.79
N TYR A 167 -4.04 -37.00 -19.91
CA TYR A 167 -4.22 -37.55 -21.22
C TYR A 167 -3.18 -38.66 -21.43
N ASN A 168 -3.61 -39.89 -21.73
CA ASN A 168 -2.78 -41.10 -21.98
C ASN A 168 -2.15 -41.81 -20.78
N GLY A 169 -2.69 -41.67 -19.57
CA GLY A 169 -2.54 -42.69 -18.53
C GLY A 169 -1.19 -42.87 -17.84
N SER A 170 -0.16 -42.04 -18.09
CA SER A 170 1.09 -42.11 -17.34
C SER A 170 1.90 -40.81 -17.35
N ALA A 171 2.23 -40.33 -16.17
CA ALA A 171 3.21 -39.25 -15.95
C ALA A 171 4.67 -39.79 -15.99
N ARG A 172 5.02 -40.70 -16.92
CA ARG A 172 6.37 -41.30 -16.92
C ARG A 172 7.51 -40.35 -17.34
N ASP A 173 7.20 -39.13 -17.79
CA ASP A 173 8.20 -38.13 -18.23
C ASP A 173 8.20 -36.88 -17.33
N ALA A 174 8.33 -37.05 -16.03
CA ALA A 174 8.41 -35.95 -15.05
C ALA A 174 9.69 -35.10 -15.14
N GLY A 175 10.65 -35.46 -15.99
CA GLY A 175 11.96 -34.80 -16.05
C GLY A 175 11.95 -33.33 -16.46
N ASN A 176 10.82 -32.80 -16.99
CA ASN A 176 10.66 -31.41 -17.41
C ASN A 176 9.40 -30.75 -16.82
N ALA A 177 8.88 -31.24 -15.69
CA ALA A 177 7.76 -30.63 -15.03
C ALA A 177 8.18 -29.40 -14.19
N THR A 178 7.35 -28.40 -14.16
CA THR A 178 7.47 -27.25 -13.27
C THR A 178 6.23 -27.18 -12.40
N LEU A 179 6.41 -26.94 -11.10
CA LEU A 179 5.33 -26.78 -10.13
C LEU A 179 5.40 -25.41 -9.49
N GLU A 180 4.25 -24.78 -9.33
CA GLU A 180 4.06 -23.60 -8.51
C GLU A 180 2.89 -23.84 -7.56
N VAL A 181 3.05 -23.37 -6.32
CA VAL A 181 1.96 -23.28 -5.35
C VAL A 181 1.59 -21.81 -5.21
N LEU A 182 0.35 -21.49 -5.57
CA LEU A 182 -0.15 -20.13 -5.57
C LEU A 182 -1.18 -19.95 -4.45
N GLN A 183 -1.01 -18.96 -3.62
CA GLN A 183 -2.03 -18.55 -2.69
C GLN A 183 -3.22 -17.98 -3.48
N VAL A 184 -4.42 -18.41 -3.10
CA VAL A 184 -5.67 -17.92 -3.67
C VAL A 184 -6.20 -16.82 -2.80
N GLY A 185 -6.21 -15.60 -3.36
CA GLY A 185 -6.89 -14.45 -2.81
C GLY A 185 -8.10 -14.09 -3.65
N THR A 186 -9.12 -13.58 -3.00
CA THR A 186 -10.18 -12.85 -3.70
C THR A 186 -10.09 -11.40 -3.28
N ALA A 187 -10.38 -10.50 -4.18
CA ALA A 187 -10.37 -9.06 -3.87
C ALA A 187 -11.26 -8.68 -2.66
N ASN A 188 -12.08 -9.60 -2.15
CA ASN A 188 -12.95 -9.42 -1.01
C ASN A 188 -12.57 -10.24 0.24
N GLY A 189 -11.48 -11.02 0.23
CA GLY A 189 -11.19 -11.97 1.32
C GLY A 189 -9.76 -11.94 1.87
N VAL A 190 -8.79 -11.46 1.09
CA VAL A 190 -7.38 -11.37 1.53
C VAL A 190 -6.97 -9.92 1.74
N ASP A 191 -7.68 -8.98 1.15
CA ASP A 191 -7.35 -7.55 1.24
C ASP A 191 -8.01 -6.86 2.45
N GLU A 192 -9.01 -7.49 3.08
CA GLU A 192 -9.65 -6.96 4.29
C GLU A 192 -9.22 -7.76 5.53
N LEU A 193 -8.54 -7.10 6.45
CA LEU A 193 -8.11 -7.66 7.71
C LEU A 193 -9.29 -7.70 8.70
N GLU A 194 -9.42 -8.77 9.48
CA GLU A 194 -10.43 -8.88 10.54
C GLU A 194 -10.29 -7.80 11.62
N GLN A 195 -9.05 -7.36 11.86
CA GLN A 195 -8.74 -6.32 12.83
C GLN A 195 -8.00 -5.15 12.17
N SER A 196 -8.28 -3.96 12.67
CA SER A 196 -7.55 -2.75 12.27
C SER A 196 -6.06 -2.89 12.58
N TRP A 197 -5.20 -2.61 11.59
CA TRP A 197 -3.74 -2.60 11.78
C TRP A 197 -3.23 -1.33 12.49
N LEU A 198 -4.10 -0.30 12.65
CA LEU A 198 -3.82 0.87 13.47
C LEU A 198 -4.64 0.81 14.75
N SER A 199 -4.00 0.70 15.89
CA SER A 199 -4.65 0.75 17.20
C SER A 199 -4.94 2.18 17.64
N GLY A 200 -6.04 2.37 18.36
CA GLY A 200 -6.39 3.67 18.94
C GLY A 200 -7.08 4.65 18.01
N PHE A 201 -7.28 4.32 16.73
CA PHE A 201 -8.10 5.11 15.81
C PHE A 201 -9.58 4.73 15.93
N SER A 202 -10.46 5.73 15.93
CA SER A 202 -11.92 5.53 16.04
C SER A 202 -12.65 6.29 14.93
N TRP A 203 -13.60 5.61 14.30
CA TRP A 203 -14.52 6.19 13.31
C TRP A 203 -15.79 6.77 13.92
N ALA A 204 -15.96 6.65 15.24
CA ALA A 204 -17.13 7.19 15.92
C ALA A 204 -17.20 8.71 15.74
N GLN A 205 -18.39 9.23 15.48
CA GLN A 205 -18.61 10.66 15.21
C GLN A 205 -18.11 11.55 16.35
N GLU A 206 -18.27 11.13 17.61
CA GLU A 206 -17.79 11.88 18.77
C GLU A 206 -16.26 11.96 18.80
N ASP A 207 -15.56 10.89 18.48
CA ASP A 207 -14.10 10.87 18.48
C ASP A 207 -13.54 11.63 17.28
N ALA A 208 -14.15 11.49 16.10
CA ALA A 208 -13.86 12.31 14.94
C ALA A 208 -14.00 13.82 15.24
N LYS A 209 -15.07 14.20 15.94
CA LYS A 209 -15.28 15.58 16.38
C LYS A 209 -14.22 16.04 17.37
N LYS A 210 -13.83 15.20 18.34
CA LYS A 210 -12.74 15.53 19.30
C LYS A 210 -11.42 15.82 18.59
N VAL A 211 -11.03 14.96 17.63
CA VAL A 211 -9.80 15.16 16.84
C VAL A 211 -9.91 16.42 15.99
N GLN A 212 -11.05 16.65 15.35
CA GLN A 212 -11.32 17.87 14.60
C GLN A 212 -11.17 19.12 15.48
N ASP A 213 -11.76 19.12 16.68
CA ASP A 213 -11.69 20.24 17.61
C ASP A 213 -10.25 20.48 18.08
N LYS A 214 -9.49 19.44 18.41
CA LYS A 214 -8.07 19.57 18.76
C LYS A 214 -7.26 20.25 17.66
N VAL A 215 -7.46 19.87 16.39
CA VAL A 215 -6.75 20.43 15.24
C VAL A 215 -7.12 21.89 15.01
N PHE A 216 -8.42 22.21 15.00
CA PHE A 216 -8.86 23.56 14.65
C PHE A 216 -8.81 24.56 15.81
N GLN A 217 -8.79 24.08 17.06
CA GLN A 217 -8.60 24.91 18.25
C GLN A 217 -7.15 24.92 18.76
N TYR A 218 -6.24 24.22 18.04
CA TYR A 218 -4.82 24.18 18.41
C TYR A 218 -4.25 25.59 18.57
N ASP A 219 -3.55 25.83 19.69
CA ASP A 219 -2.88 27.10 19.98
C ASP A 219 -1.44 26.85 20.48
N PRO A 220 -0.42 27.21 19.69
CA PRO A 220 0.98 27.04 20.05
C PRO A 220 1.34 27.69 21.41
N LYS A 221 0.70 28.81 21.75
CA LYS A 221 0.94 29.48 23.03
C LYS A 221 0.45 28.69 24.22
N GLN A 222 -0.68 27.96 24.09
CA GLN A 222 -1.16 27.06 25.14
C GLN A 222 -0.27 25.82 25.28
N ALA A 223 0.39 25.42 24.22
CA ALA A 223 1.42 24.37 24.21
C ALA A 223 2.80 24.89 24.72
N GLY A 224 2.91 26.18 25.13
CA GLY A 224 4.14 26.73 25.67
C GLY A 224 5.15 27.19 24.59
N LEU A 225 4.78 27.20 23.32
CA LEU A 225 5.69 27.57 22.23
C LEU A 225 5.88 29.10 22.12
N SER A 226 7.08 29.49 21.72
CA SER A 226 7.42 30.90 21.43
C SER A 226 6.85 31.40 20.08
N VAL A 227 6.44 30.48 19.19
CA VAL A 227 5.87 30.80 17.87
C VAL A 227 4.36 31.03 17.94
N PRO A 228 3.81 32.06 17.26
CA PRO A 228 2.38 32.34 17.27
C PRO A 228 1.56 31.46 16.32
N ILE A 229 2.19 30.85 15.30
CA ILE A 229 1.56 30.08 14.23
C ILE A 229 2.50 28.97 13.81
N ILE A 230 1.97 27.77 13.63
CA ILE A 230 2.71 26.61 13.08
C ILE A 230 2.70 26.66 11.54
N ASN A 231 3.86 26.42 10.93
CA ASN A 231 4.05 26.31 9.47
C ASN A 231 4.22 24.85 9.06
N ILE A 232 3.31 24.33 8.26
CA ILE A 232 3.37 22.99 7.66
C ILE A 232 3.62 23.13 6.16
N LEU A 233 4.67 22.51 5.62
CA LEU A 233 4.99 22.51 4.19
C LEU A 233 4.50 21.24 3.53
N LEU A 234 3.70 21.36 2.47
CA LEU A 234 3.35 20.23 1.60
C LEU A 234 4.32 20.13 0.43
N CYS A 235 4.99 19.00 0.32
CA CYS A 235 5.86 18.63 -0.78
C CYS A 235 5.35 17.36 -1.47
N GLY A 236 5.63 17.19 -2.77
CA GLY A 236 5.20 15.99 -3.50
C GLY A 236 5.22 16.23 -5.00
N GLY A 237 5.25 15.14 -5.78
CA GLY A 237 5.26 15.18 -7.23
C GLY A 237 4.06 15.92 -7.84
N VAL A 238 4.13 16.21 -9.14
CA VAL A 238 2.98 16.75 -9.89
C VAL A 238 1.84 15.73 -9.81
N GLY A 239 0.63 16.20 -9.49
CA GLY A 239 -0.54 15.34 -9.34
C GLY A 239 -0.59 14.48 -8.07
N ALA A 240 0.32 14.66 -7.12
CA ALA A 240 0.33 13.94 -5.83
C ALA A 240 -0.89 14.23 -4.95
N GLY A 241 -1.59 15.33 -5.16
CA GLY A 241 -2.79 15.66 -4.38
C GLY A 241 -2.63 16.79 -3.38
N LYS A 242 -1.50 17.52 -3.35
CA LYS A 242 -1.24 18.63 -2.41
C LYS A 242 -2.36 19.66 -2.37
N SER A 243 -2.70 20.24 -3.52
CA SER A 243 -3.77 21.25 -3.64
C SER A 243 -5.15 20.66 -3.32
N SER A 244 -5.35 19.37 -3.58
CA SER A 244 -6.58 18.65 -3.23
C SER A 244 -6.72 18.49 -1.72
N ILE A 245 -5.64 18.20 -1.01
CA ILE A 245 -5.59 18.16 0.46
C ILE A 245 -5.99 19.52 1.04
N ILE A 246 -5.39 20.61 0.55
CA ILE A 246 -5.72 21.98 0.98
C ILE A 246 -7.20 22.29 0.78
N SER A 247 -7.75 21.96 -0.39
CA SER A 247 -9.18 22.18 -0.70
C SER A 247 -10.09 21.29 0.17
N THR A 248 -9.65 20.09 0.51
CA THR A 248 -10.38 19.18 1.40
C THR A 248 -10.43 19.75 2.83
N ILE A 249 -9.30 20.21 3.35
CA ILE A 249 -9.24 20.86 4.66
C ILE A 249 -10.11 22.12 4.71
N ASP A 250 -10.03 22.96 3.68
CA ASP A 250 -10.87 24.17 3.60
C ASP A 250 -12.36 23.80 3.50
N SER A 251 -12.69 22.69 2.84
CA SER A 251 -14.06 22.16 2.78
C SER A 251 -14.54 21.67 4.15
N ILE A 252 -13.70 21.02 4.93
CA ILE A 252 -13.99 20.62 6.31
C ILE A 252 -14.25 21.86 7.19
N CYS A 253 -13.43 22.90 7.03
CA CYS A 253 -13.61 24.17 7.76
C CYS A 253 -14.96 24.83 7.43
N GLN A 254 -15.37 24.79 6.16
CA GLN A 254 -16.58 25.48 5.69
C GLN A 254 -17.85 24.63 5.72
N GLY A 255 -17.74 23.32 5.97
CA GLY A 255 -18.86 22.38 5.89
C GLY A 255 -19.46 22.24 4.47
N ARG A 256 -18.76 22.69 3.44
CA ARG A 256 -19.18 22.64 2.03
C ARG A 256 -17.96 22.48 1.12
N ILE A 257 -18.19 22.11 -0.13
CA ILE A 257 -17.09 21.99 -1.10
C ILE A 257 -16.40 23.35 -1.29
N SER A 258 -15.10 23.37 -1.09
CA SER A 258 -14.21 24.47 -1.40
C SER A 258 -13.30 24.11 -2.57
N ARG A 259 -13.05 25.07 -3.46
CA ARG A 259 -12.11 24.99 -4.58
C ARG A 259 -11.03 26.08 -4.48
N ARG A 260 -10.61 26.35 -3.27
CA ARG A 260 -9.70 27.45 -2.98
C ARG A 260 -8.31 27.27 -3.59
N ALA A 261 -7.81 26.02 -3.60
CA ALA A 261 -6.58 25.69 -4.28
C ALA A 261 -6.86 25.25 -5.73
N PRO A 262 -6.20 25.81 -6.73
CA PRO A 262 -6.45 25.45 -8.13
C PRO A 262 -6.03 24.00 -8.39
N HIS A 263 -6.92 23.23 -9.04
CA HIS A 263 -6.67 21.87 -9.49
C HIS A 263 -6.44 21.86 -11.00
N GLY A 264 -5.48 21.10 -11.50
CA GLY A 264 -5.27 20.93 -12.94
C GLY A 264 -4.63 19.59 -13.26
N GLN A 265 -5.19 18.88 -14.24
CA GLN A 265 -4.59 17.72 -14.90
C GLN A 265 -3.88 18.21 -16.18
N GLY A 266 -2.73 18.84 -16.03
CA GLY A 266 -1.90 19.25 -17.18
C GLY A 266 -0.54 18.57 -17.14
N THR A 267 0.09 18.40 -18.28
CA THR A 267 1.44 17.82 -18.44
C THR A 267 2.58 18.71 -17.92
N GLY A 268 2.27 19.77 -17.15
CA GLY A 268 3.24 20.64 -16.49
C GLY A 268 2.69 21.11 -15.14
N SER A 269 3.56 21.49 -14.22
CA SER A 269 3.14 22.07 -12.95
C SER A 269 2.42 23.38 -13.21
N LEU A 270 1.09 23.40 -12.97
CA LEU A 270 0.28 24.62 -13.05
C LEU A 270 0.59 25.60 -11.92
N MET A 271 1.24 25.14 -10.86
CA MET A 271 1.64 25.94 -9.72
C MET A 271 3.15 26.06 -9.66
N ARG A 272 3.62 27.22 -10.09
CA ARG A 272 5.04 27.61 -10.00
C ARG A 272 5.35 28.43 -8.75
N MET A 273 4.33 28.78 -7.98
CA MET A 273 4.47 29.68 -6.85
C MET A 273 4.38 28.94 -5.52
N LEU A 274 5.25 29.29 -4.59
CA LEU A 274 5.08 28.95 -3.18
C LEU A 274 3.87 29.69 -2.63
N ARG A 275 2.84 29.00 -2.17
CA ARG A 275 1.60 29.62 -1.68
C ARG A 275 1.31 29.24 -0.23
N LYS A 276 0.97 30.26 0.54
CA LYS A 276 0.51 30.11 1.90
C LYS A 276 -1.03 30.06 1.97
N TYR A 277 -1.55 29.10 2.71
CA TYR A 277 -2.96 28.94 2.98
C TYR A 277 -3.23 28.97 4.49
N THR A 278 -4.17 29.81 4.88
CA THR A 278 -4.67 29.96 6.25
C THR A 278 -6.11 29.46 6.29
N PHE A 279 -6.54 28.94 7.42
CA PHE A 279 -7.86 28.33 7.59
C PHE A 279 -8.61 29.00 8.76
N THR A 280 -9.89 28.67 8.88
CA THR A 280 -10.75 29.15 9.95
C THR A 280 -11.35 27.97 10.70
N GLN A 281 -11.65 28.17 11.97
CA GLN A 281 -12.39 27.19 12.77
C GLN A 281 -13.79 27.01 12.21
N PRO A 282 -14.30 25.76 12.10
CA PRO A 282 -15.61 25.50 11.46
C PRO A 282 -16.78 26.26 12.08
N GLU A 283 -16.82 26.38 13.41
CA GLU A 283 -17.99 26.94 14.11
C GLU A 283 -17.85 28.44 14.40
N THR A 284 -16.64 28.90 14.72
CA THR A 284 -16.40 30.26 15.19
C THR A 284 -15.90 31.21 14.11
N MET A 285 -15.48 30.67 12.97
CA MET A 285 -14.83 31.38 11.86
C MET A 285 -13.54 32.14 12.29
N LYS A 286 -13.03 31.88 13.49
CA LYS A 286 -11.76 32.46 13.95
C LYS A 286 -10.59 31.83 13.18
N PRO A 287 -9.52 32.59 12.89
CA PRO A 287 -8.32 32.02 12.28
C PRO A 287 -7.72 30.92 13.16
N VAL A 288 -7.36 29.79 12.56
CA VAL A 288 -6.56 28.76 13.23
C VAL A 288 -5.13 29.25 13.45
N LYS A 289 -4.41 28.65 14.38
CA LYS A 289 -3.03 29.01 14.72
C LYS A 289 -1.98 28.13 14.00
N TRP A 290 -2.34 27.62 12.84
CA TRP A 290 -1.47 26.92 11.93
C TRP A 290 -1.80 27.28 10.47
N GLN A 291 -0.87 27.08 9.58
CA GLN A 291 -1.02 27.38 8.16
C GLN A 291 -0.23 26.39 7.33
N MET A 292 -0.68 26.19 6.08
CA MET A 292 -0.03 25.29 5.13
C MET A 292 0.63 26.09 4.01
N TRP A 293 1.80 25.60 3.63
CA TRP A 293 2.52 26.08 2.46
C TRP A 293 2.43 25.02 1.39
N ASP A 294 1.99 25.39 0.19
CA ASP A 294 1.94 24.53 -0.99
C ASP A 294 3.12 24.85 -1.88
N SER A 295 4.02 23.89 -2.03
CA SER A 295 5.16 24.02 -2.92
C SER A 295 4.79 23.58 -4.36
N MET A 296 5.58 23.99 -5.33
CA MET A 296 5.52 23.47 -6.68
C MET A 296 5.65 21.93 -6.66
N GLY A 297 4.82 21.22 -7.43
CA GLY A 297 5.02 19.79 -7.65
C GLY A 297 6.30 19.55 -8.44
N TRP A 298 7.16 18.66 -7.97
CA TRP A 298 8.33 18.28 -8.76
C TRP A 298 7.96 17.35 -9.91
N GLY A 299 8.45 17.65 -11.11
CA GLY A 299 8.66 16.70 -12.19
C GLY A 299 10.02 16.02 -12.02
N VAL A 300 10.35 15.08 -12.88
CA VAL A 300 11.60 14.31 -12.79
C VAL A 300 12.84 15.23 -12.83
N ASP A 301 12.75 16.43 -13.43
CA ASP A 301 13.89 17.33 -13.70
C ASP A 301 13.84 18.71 -13.00
N ASP A 302 12.75 19.07 -12.30
CA ASP A 302 12.44 20.48 -12.05
C ASP A 302 12.85 21.03 -10.67
N TYR A 303 13.36 20.19 -9.73
CA TYR A 303 13.57 20.66 -8.35
C TYR A 303 15.04 20.89 -8.02
N LYS A 304 15.40 22.14 -7.80
CA LYS A 304 16.76 22.49 -7.37
C LYS A 304 16.87 22.37 -5.85
N ARG A 305 17.82 21.57 -5.35
CA ARG A 305 18.09 21.33 -3.93
C ARG A 305 18.16 22.60 -3.08
N GLY A 306 18.73 23.67 -3.62
CA GLY A 306 18.88 24.95 -2.92
C GLY A 306 17.56 25.65 -2.58
N GLU A 307 16.55 25.47 -3.43
CA GLU A 307 15.26 26.14 -3.28
C GLU A 307 14.45 25.58 -2.10
N LEU A 308 14.49 24.26 -1.88
CA LEU A 308 13.87 23.64 -0.72
C LEU A 308 14.48 24.16 0.58
N GLY A 309 15.80 24.39 0.61
CA GLY A 309 16.48 24.98 1.75
C GLY A 309 15.91 26.35 2.13
N PHE A 310 15.77 27.23 1.16
CA PHE A 310 15.21 28.54 1.40
C PHE A 310 13.75 28.50 1.86
N ILE A 311 12.97 27.50 1.41
CA ILE A 311 11.60 27.30 1.90
C ILE A 311 11.62 26.84 3.35
N LEU A 312 12.39 25.79 3.67
CA LEU A 312 12.47 25.21 5.01
C LEU A 312 13.00 26.22 6.03
N ASP A 313 14.01 26.98 5.64
CA ASP A 313 14.62 28.01 6.48
C ASP A 313 13.74 29.26 6.65
N GLY A 314 12.66 29.42 5.87
CA GLY A 314 11.72 30.53 5.96
C GLY A 314 12.19 31.81 5.29
N ASN A 315 13.13 31.71 4.32
CA ASN A 315 13.65 32.86 3.59
C ASN A 315 12.67 33.41 2.56
N LEU A 316 11.73 32.57 2.05
CA LEU A 316 10.89 32.93 0.92
C LEU A 316 9.54 33.54 1.31
N PRO A 317 9.10 34.59 0.62
CA PRO A 317 7.80 35.20 0.85
C PRO A 317 6.67 34.34 0.27
N ASN A 318 5.45 34.58 0.73
CA ASN A 318 4.25 34.07 0.10
C ASN A 318 4.14 34.56 -1.36
N LYS A 319 3.76 33.68 -2.28
CA LYS A 319 3.66 33.92 -3.72
C LYS A 319 5.03 34.11 -4.42
N CYS A 320 6.11 33.59 -3.84
CA CYS A 320 7.40 33.51 -4.51
C CYS A 320 7.30 32.57 -5.73
N ASP A 321 7.81 33.02 -6.87
CA ASP A 321 7.90 32.17 -8.08
C ASP A 321 9.10 31.22 -7.95
N LEU A 322 8.83 29.94 -7.90
CA LEU A 322 9.83 28.87 -7.77
C LEU A 322 10.42 28.42 -9.12
N ALA A 323 9.92 28.91 -10.25
CA ALA A 323 10.44 28.57 -11.57
C ALA A 323 11.69 29.38 -11.96
N GLY A 324 11.93 30.49 -11.25
CA GLY A 324 13.09 31.37 -11.43
C GLY A 324 14.30 30.96 -10.61
N SER A 325 15.43 31.63 -10.83
CA SER A 325 16.60 31.48 -9.94
C SER A 325 16.34 32.23 -8.62
N ILE A 326 16.29 31.51 -7.53
CA ILE A 326 16.13 32.06 -6.18
C ILE A 326 17.49 32.42 -5.61
N SER A 327 17.59 33.63 -5.08
CA SER A 327 18.79 34.17 -4.44
C SER A 327 18.41 35.18 -3.37
N THR A 328 19.39 35.67 -2.62
CA THR A 328 19.23 36.77 -1.66
C THR A 328 18.71 38.08 -2.28
N ARG A 329 18.70 38.18 -3.62
CA ARG A 329 18.15 39.32 -4.36
C ARG A 329 16.68 39.12 -4.76
N THR A 330 16.10 37.96 -4.49
CA THR A 330 14.68 37.70 -4.76
C THR A 330 13.83 38.64 -3.93
N GLU A 331 12.83 39.26 -4.54
CA GLU A 331 11.95 40.22 -3.87
C GLU A 331 11.30 39.59 -2.62
N GLY A 332 11.42 40.25 -1.49
CA GLY A 332 10.88 39.77 -0.20
C GLY A 332 11.69 38.65 0.45
N PHE A 333 12.89 38.33 -0.06
CA PHE A 333 13.78 37.36 0.57
C PHE A 333 14.22 37.80 1.97
N LYS A 334 14.01 36.98 2.96
CA LYS A 334 14.47 37.22 4.34
C LYS A 334 15.86 36.65 4.53
N VAL A 335 16.85 37.51 4.75
CA VAL A 335 18.25 37.09 4.95
C VAL A 335 18.43 36.40 6.30
N GLN A 336 17.71 36.85 7.33
CA GLN A 336 17.74 36.30 8.70
C GLN A 336 16.32 35.94 9.12
N PRO A 337 15.80 34.78 8.72
CA PRO A 337 14.49 34.33 9.16
C PRO A 337 14.54 33.90 10.62
N SER A 338 13.47 34.20 11.34
CA SER A 338 13.27 33.75 12.74
C SER A 338 12.55 32.41 12.76
N LEU A 339 12.45 31.78 13.95
CA LEU A 339 11.72 30.51 14.10
C LEU A 339 10.29 30.58 13.55
N GLN A 340 9.57 31.70 13.77
CA GLN A 340 8.21 31.88 13.25
C GLN A 340 8.11 31.89 11.71
N ASP A 341 9.22 32.11 11.00
CA ASP A 341 9.27 32.11 9.54
C ASP A 341 9.56 30.71 8.96
N ARG A 342 10.22 29.88 9.75
CA ARG A 342 10.66 28.54 9.36
C ARG A 342 9.48 27.58 9.17
N VAL A 343 9.72 26.53 8.39
CA VAL A 343 8.83 25.38 8.34
C VAL A 343 9.06 24.53 9.59
N HIS A 344 7.97 24.20 10.29
CA HIS A 344 8.02 23.41 11.52
C HIS A 344 7.78 21.92 11.29
N CYS A 345 7.07 21.56 10.22
CA CYS A 345 6.88 20.17 9.78
C CYS A 345 6.78 20.13 8.24
N MET A 346 7.48 19.20 7.62
CA MET A 346 7.36 18.90 6.19
C MET A 346 6.50 17.66 5.98
N VAL A 347 5.46 17.77 5.17
CA VAL A 347 4.58 16.66 4.78
C VAL A 347 4.87 16.27 3.33
N LEU A 348 5.31 15.07 3.12
CA LEU A 348 5.51 14.47 1.80
C LEU A 348 4.21 13.82 1.34
N VAL A 349 3.57 14.38 0.33
CA VAL A 349 2.34 13.85 -0.24
C VAL A 349 2.69 12.85 -1.33
N VAL A 350 2.40 11.57 -1.09
CA VAL A 350 2.76 10.44 -1.94
C VAL A 350 1.49 9.73 -2.41
N PRO A 351 1.21 9.70 -3.72
CA PRO A 351 0.12 8.85 -4.23
C PRO A 351 0.48 7.37 -4.03
N CYS A 352 -0.44 6.56 -3.51
CA CYS A 352 -0.18 5.13 -3.27
C CYS A 352 0.37 4.40 -4.51
N ASN A 353 -0.08 4.77 -5.71
CA ASN A 353 0.39 4.15 -6.95
C ASN A 353 1.80 4.59 -7.39
N ALA A 354 2.39 5.62 -6.77
CA ALA A 354 3.74 6.08 -7.04
C ALA A 354 4.78 5.47 -6.08
N ALA A 355 4.35 4.80 -5.03
CA ALA A 355 5.25 4.21 -4.04
C ALA A 355 6.09 3.03 -4.59
N SER A 356 5.65 2.41 -5.69
CA SER A 356 6.41 1.37 -6.39
C SER A 356 7.34 1.92 -7.50
N ASP A 357 7.42 3.24 -7.67
CA ASP A 357 8.31 3.89 -8.65
C ASP A 357 9.63 4.24 -7.96
N GLU A 358 10.71 3.53 -8.33
CA GLU A 358 12.04 3.68 -7.74
C GLU A 358 12.58 5.12 -7.88
N ALA A 359 12.35 5.78 -9.02
CA ALA A 359 12.81 7.15 -9.24
C ALA A 359 12.06 8.14 -8.36
N TYR A 360 10.74 7.92 -8.18
CA TYR A 360 9.92 8.72 -7.28
C TYR A 360 10.38 8.55 -5.82
N MET A 361 10.60 7.31 -5.39
CA MET A 361 11.05 6.99 -4.02
C MET A 361 12.46 7.51 -3.73
N ALA A 362 13.38 7.42 -4.68
CA ALA A 362 14.72 8.00 -4.55
C ALA A 362 14.65 9.53 -4.34
N ARG A 363 13.77 10.21 -5.09
CA ARG A 363 13.57 11.65 -4.94
C ARG A 363 12.97 12.01 -3.59
N LEU A 364 12.01 11.23 -3.13
CA LEU A 364 11.39 11.38 -1.81
C LEU A 364 12.43 11.22 -0.70
N HIS A 365 13.32 10.21 -0.82
CA HIS A 365 14.41 10.01 0.12
C HIS A 365 15.38 11.20 0.15
N GLU A 366 15.76 11.76 -0.99
CA GLU A 366 16.59 12.97 -1.05
C GLU A 366 15.96 14.15 -0.31
N MET A 367 14.67 14.41 -0.54
CA MET A 367 13.98 15.53 0.10
C MET A 367 13.89 15.36 1.61
N ARG A 368 13.63 14.14 2.04
CA ARG A 368 13.61 13.80 3.46
C ARG A 368 14.98 13.97 4.11
N GLN A 369 16.04 13.49 3.46
CA GLN A 369 17.40 13.69 3.95
C GLN A 369 17.72 15.17 4.07
N PHE A 370 17.28 15.99 3.12
CA PHE A 370 17.48 17.42 3.14
C PHE A 370 16.75 18.14 4.28
N ALA A 371 15.54 17.68 4.62
CA ALA A 371 14.81 18.19 5.80
C ALA A 371 15.47 17.71 7.10
N ARG A 372 15.95 16.47 7.15
CA ARG A 372 16.68 15.89 8.28
C ARG A 372 17.95 16.67 8.61
N ASP A 373 18.71 17.09 7.58
CA ASP A 373 19.92 17.91 7.76
C ASP A 373 19.59 19.27 8.42
N ARG A 374 18.32 19.68 8.42
CA ARG A 374 17.78 20.88 9.07
C ARG A 374 16.95 20.57 10.31
N GLU A 375 16.93 19.29 10.70
CA GLU A 375 16.15 18.77 11.84
C GLU A 375 14.63 18.97 11.71
N VAL A 376 14.14 19.34 10.53
CA VAL A 376 12.71 19.50 10.27
C VAL A 376 12.04 18.14 10.19
N PRO A 377 11.06 17.83 11.05
CA PRO A 377 10.37 16.54 11.03
C PRO A 377 9.61 16.38 9.73
N THR A 378 9.58 15.12 9.26
CA THR A 378 8.96 14.77 7.98
C THR A 378 7.96 13.65 8.18
N LEU A 379 6.71 13.89 7.76
CA LEU A 379 5.65 12.90 7.70
C LEU A 379 5.29 12.59 6.25
N VAL A 380 4.70 11.43 6.01
CA VAL A 380 4.16 11.02 4.71
C VAL A 380 2.64 10.99 4.77
N PHE A 381 2.00 11.75 3.87
CA PHE A 381 0.57 11.61 3.62
C PHE A 381 0.37 10.74 2.38
N LEU A 382 -0.06 9.49 2.60
CA LEU A 382 -0.44 8.57 1.52
C LEU A 382 -1.78 8.98 0.93
N SER A 383 -1.75 9.52 -0.27
CA SER A 383 -2.94 10.02 -0.97
C SER A 383 -3.50 9.00 -1.97
N LYS A 384 -4.75 9.20 -2.38
CA LYS A 384 -5.47 8.37 -3.37
C LYS A 384 -5.65 6.92 -2.92
N ILE A 385 -5.83 6.71 -1.62
CA ILE A 385 -6.03 5.38 -1.02
C ILE A 385 -7.28 4.68 -1.56
N ASP A 386 -8.34 5.44 -1.86
CA ASP A 386 -9.60 4.97 -2.43
C ASP A 386 -9.45 4.42 -3.85
N THR A 387 -8.56 5.00 -4.65
CA THR A 387 -8.25 4.50 -5.99
C THR A 387 -7.19 3.40 -5.98
N TYR A 388 -6.40 3.32 -4.93
CA TYR A 388 -5.39 2.28 -4.75
C TYR A 388 -6.02 0.95 -4.33
N ASP A 389 -6.96 0.99 -3.41
CA ASP A 389 -7.76 -0.16 -2.97
C ASP A 389 -9.26 0.15 -3.11
N PRO A 390 -9.80 0.12 -4.34
CA PRO A 390 -11.18 0.49 -4.60
C PRO A 390 -12.19 -0.51 -4.04
N ASP A 391 -11.79 -1.76 -3.84
CA ASP A 391 -12.67 -2.84 -3.37
C ASP A 391 -12.92 -2.77 -1.86
N VAL A 392 -11.93 -2.34 -1.08
CA VAL A 392 -12.02 -2.20 0.38
C VAL A 392 -12.31 -0.74 0.75
N ILE A 393 -11.38 0.17 0.43
CA ILE A 393 -11.42 1.57 0.85
C ILE A 393 -12.35 2.40 -0.04
N GLY A 394 -12.38 2.10 -1.34
CA GLY A 394 -13.17 2.87 -2.31
C GLY A 394 -14.67 2.84 -2.05
N ASN A 395 -15.17 1.75 -1.48
CA ASN A 395 -16.57 1.56 -1.12
C ASN A 395 -16.89 2.00 0.32
N ASP A 396 -15.90 1.91 1.23
CA ASP A 396 -16.09 2.22 2.64
C ASP A 396 -14.79 2.75 3.25
N LEU A 397 -14.72 4.05 3.48
CA LEU A 397 -13.53 4.70 4.04
C LEU A 397 -13.21 4.22 5.47
N CYS A 398 -14.21 3.71 6.21
CA CYS A 398 -13.98 3.12 7.53
C CYS A 398 -13.08 1.88 7.50
N LYS A 399 -12.92 1.27 6.33
CA LYS A 399 -12.06 0.11 6.13
C LYS A 399 -10.61 0.46 5.78
N THR A 400 -10.22 1.73 5.82
CA THR A 400 -8.84 2.16 5.52
C THR A 400 -7.81 1.34 6.28
N TYR A 401 -8.00 1.19 7.57
CA TYR A 401 -7.07 0.44 8.43
C TYR A 401 -7.34 -1.06 8.49
N HIS A 402 -8.27 -1.55 7.67
CA HIS A 402 -8.54 -2.98 7.42
C HIS A 402 -8.00 -3.45 6.06
N SER A 403 -7.51 -2.55 5.22
CA SER A 403 -6.90 -2.90 3.94
C SER A 403 -5.52 -3.54 4.17
N SER A 404 -5.37 -4.82 3.85
CA SER A 404 -4.08 -5.51 3.86
C SER A 404 -3.14 -4.95 2.80
N ARG A 405 -3.70 -4.55 1.65
CA ARG A 405 -2.95 -3.95 0.56
C ARG A 405 -2.31 -2.62 0.96
N LEU A 406 -3.05 -1.78 1.70
CA LEU A 406 -2.53 -0.53 2.21
C LEU A 406 -1.48 -0.78 3.32
N LEU A 407 -1.70 -1.77 4.19
CA LEU A 407 -0.72 -2.17 5.20
C LEU A 407 0.61 -2.57 4.57
N HIS A 408 0.59 -3.45 3.57
CA HIS A 408 1.83 -3.85 2.87
C HIS A 408 2.56 -2.67 2.23
N LEU A 409 1.82 -1.72 1.64
CA LEU A 409 2.42 -0.52 1.10
C LEU A 409 3.10 0.33 2.18
N VAL A 410 2.46 0.47 3.35
CA VAL A 410 3.03 1.20 4.49
C VAL A 410 4.29 0.50 5.00
N GLU A 411 4.29 -0.82 5.10
CA GLU A 411 5.46 -1.63 5.50
C GLU A 411 6.61 -1.49 4.49
N GLU A 412 6.33 -1.59 3.20
CA GLU A 412 7.32 -1.39 2.14
C GLU A 412 7.92 0.03 2.17
N MET A 413 7.10 1.04 2.41
CA MET A 413 7.57 2.42 2.52
C MET A 413 8.37 2.67 3.81
N GLU A 414 8.03 2.01 4.91
CA GLU A 414 8.81 2.07 6.15
C GLU A 414 10.24 1.57 5.91
N GLU A 415 10.39 0.47 5.18
CA GLU A 415 11.70 -0.11 4.85
C GLU A 415 12.48 0.72 3.81
N THR A 416 11.82 1.14 2.74
CA THR A 416 12.48 1.76 1.57
C THR A 416 12.70 3.26 1.73
N ALA A 417 11.73 3.99 2.29
CA ALA A 417 11.84 5.43 2.49
C ALA A 417 12.57 5.80 3.78
N GLY A 418 12.89 4.82 4.64
CA GLY A 418 13.52 5.03 5.94
C GLY A 418 12.69 5.97 6.83
N VAL A 419 11.36 5.97 6.72
CA VAL A 419 10.44 6.76 7.55
C VAL A 419 10.47 6.19 8.98
N GLY A 420 10.39 7.02 10.00
CA GLY A 420 10.66 6.67 11.40
C GLY A 420 9.69 5.65 12.03
N GLY A 421 8.70 5.16 11.27
CA GLY A 421 7.75 4.13 11.68
C GLY A 421 6.38 4.33 11.03
N ARG A 422 5.51 3.33 11.17
CA ARG A 422 4.13 3.34 10.61
C ARG A 422 3.32 4.56 11.01
N LYS A 423 3.57 5.13 12.18
CA LYS A 423 2.88 6.33 12.68
C LYS A 423 3.22 7.61 11.91
N ASP A 424 4.32 7.61 11.16
CA ASP A 424 4.75 8.75 10.35
C ASP A 424 4.21 8.66 8.90
N ILE A 425 3.55 7.54 8.54
CA ILE A 425 2.92 7.30 7.25
C ILE A 425 1.41 7.28 7.44
N LEU A 426 0.75 8.33 7.00
CA LEU A 426 -0.65 8.60 7.31
C LEU A 426 -1.50 8.53 6.04
N PRO A 427 -2.42 7.57 5.95
CA PRO A 427 -3.37 7.50 4.85
C PRO A 427 -4.28 8.73 4.84
N VAL A 428 -4.47 9.34 3.67
CA VAL A 428 -5.38 10.47 3.49
C VAL A 428 -6.20 10.32 2.20
N LYS A 429 -7.42 10.82 2.22
CA LYS A 429 -8.29 10.93 1.07
C LYS A 429 -8.65 12.39 0.84
N SER A 430 -8.61 12.82 -0.41
CA SER A 430 -9.12 14.13 -0.82
C SER A 430 -10.54 14.02 -1.35
N LEU A 431 -11.32 15.08 -1.19
CA LEU A 431 -12.63 15.21 -1.86
C LEU A 431 -12.46 15.10 -3.38
N SER A 432 -13.28 14.27 -4.00
CA SER A 432 -13.29 14.06 -5.45
C SER A 432 -14.70 14.24 -6.05
N ASN A 433 -15.58 13.30 -5.81
CA ASN A 433 -16.95 13.25 -6.33
C ASN A 433 -18.03 13.42 -5.24
N GLU A 434 -17.64 13.57 -3.99
CA GLU A 434 -18.53 13.73 -2.86
C GLU A 434 -19.25 15.09 -2.91
N MET A 435 -20.45 15.15 -2.33
CA MET A 435 -21.24 16.38 -2.21
C MET A 435 -20.73 17.33 -1.10
N GLY A 436 -19.79 16.85 -0.27
CA GLY A 436 -19.20 17.60 0.84
C GLY A 436 -18.33 16.71 1.72
N PRO A 437 -17.68 17.27 2.77
CA PRO A 437 -16.90 16.48 3.70
C PRO A 437 -17.82 15.57 4.53
N THR A 438 -17.43 14.29 4.64
CA THR A 438 -18.08 13.32 5.54
C THR A 438 -17.34 13.25 6.89
N THR A 439 -17.97 12.61 7.88
CA THR A 439 -17.36 12.39 9.20
C THR A 439 -16.08 11.57 9.08
N GLU A 440 -16.11 10.51 8.26
CA GLU A 440 -14.99 9.59 8.06
C GLU A 440 -13.80 10.30 7.38
N LEU A 441 -14.10 11.08 6.35
CA LEU A 441 -13.08 11.88 5.65
C LEU A 441 -12.47 12.91 6.60
N SER A 442 -13.30 13.56 7.42
CA SER A 442 -12.84 14.54 8.42
C SER A 442 -11.98 13.88 9.50
N ALA A 443 -12.38 12.69 9.98
CA ALA A 443 -11.61 11.91 10.96
C ALA A 443 -10.22 11.58 10.42
N LEU A 444 -10.15 11.03 9.21
CA LEU A 444 -8.89 10.62 8.59
C LEU A 444 -7.95 11.81 8.36
N MET A 445 -8.48 12.90 7.78
CA MET A 445 -7.70 14.09 7.48
C MET A 445 -7.25 14.81 8.76
N CYS A 446 -8.12 14.96 9.75
CA CYS A 446 -7.78 15.65 11.01
C CYS A 446 -6.79 14.83 11.84
N THR A 447 -6.85 13.49 11.83
CA THR A 447 -5.84 12.65 12.48
C THR A 447 -4.46 12.86 11.84
N ALA A 448 -4.38 12.90 10.51
CA ALA A 448 -3.11 13.18 9.83
C ALA A 448 -2.57 14.59 10.16
N LEU A 449 -3.45 15.58 10.23
CA LEU A 449 -3.07 16.94 10.63
C LEU A 449 -2.64 17.02 12.09
N GLU A 450 -3.31 16.32 13.00
CA GLU A 450 -2.93 16.27 14.43
C GLU A 450 -1.49 15.77 14.59
N GLN A 451 -1.12 14.70 13.87
CA GLN A 451 0.26 14.20 13.89
C GLN A 451 1.27 15.23 13.34
N ALA A 452 0.89 15.95 12.28
CA ALA A 452 1.75 17.01 11.72
C ALA A 452 1.91 18.19 12.69
N LEU A 453 0.89 18.52 13.47
CA LEU A 453 0.96 19.55 14.50
C LEU A 453 1.85 19.12 15.67
N TYR A 454 1.72 17.87 16.14
CA TYR A 454 2.59 17.34 17.20
C TYR A 454 4.05 17.29 16.78
N ALA A 455 4.36 16.82 15.60
CA ALA A 455 5.71 16.82 15.07
C ALA A 455 6.29 18.25 14.95
N ALA A 456 5.47 19.21 14.57
CA ALA A 456 5.85 20.62 14.49
C ALA A 456 6.06 21.27 15.87
N GLU A 457 5.26 20.85 16.86
CA GLU A 457 5.38 21.28 18.26
C GLU A 457 6.69 20.82 18.87
N ASP A 458 7.02 19.52 18.71
CA ASP A 458 8.28 18.94 19.17
C ASP A 458 9.48 19.69 18.59
N TYR A 459 9.47 19.94 17.28
CA TYR A 459 10.52 20.71 16.59
C TYR A 459 10.65 22.13 17.13
N ALA A 460 9.52 22.84 17.28
CA ALA A 460 9.54 24.22 17.71
C ALA A 460 10.01 24.37 19.16
N THR A 461 9.70 23.41 20.03
CA THR A 461 10.17 23.32 21.41
C THR A 461 11.69 23.12 21.43
N GLU A 462 12.19 22.09 20.77
CA GLU A 462 13.60 21.72 20.74
C GLU A 462 14.49 22.82 20.14
N TYR A 463 14.01 23.44 19.06
CA TYR A 463 14.73 24.57 18.44
C TYR A 463 14.72 25.82 19.34
N GLY A 464 13.61 26.10 20.03
CA GLY A 464 13.50 27.22 20.98
C GLY A 464 14.46 27.09 22.16
N ASP A 465 14.55 25.89 22.74
CA ASP A 465 15.45 25.59 23.86
C ASP A 465 16.93 25.76 23.46
N ARG A 466 17.31 25.31 22.27
CA ARG A 466 18.68 25.50 21.75
C ARG A 466 19.03 26.98 21.57
N LEU A 467 18.10 27.76 21.03
CA LEU A 467 18.31 29.21 20.89
C LEU A 467 18.54 29.87 22.26
N ALA A 468 17.75 29.52 23.27
CA ALA A 468 17.88 30.04 24.61
C ALA A 468 19.24 29.67 25.25
N CYS A 469 19.68 28.42 25.06
CA CYS A 469 20.99 27.96 25.53
C CYS A 469 22.15 28.71 24.85
N ASN A 470 22.10 28.94 23.54
CA ASN A 470 23.13 29.65 22.79
C ASN A 470 23.24 31.13 23.25
N ILE A 471 22.10 31.80 23.42
CA ILE A 471 22.08 33.18 23.94
C ILE A 471 22.67 33.24 25.37
N ALA A 472 22.34 32.26 26.21
CA ALA A 472 22.88 32.21 27.58
C ALA A 472 24.39 31.99 27.59
N SER A 473 24.94 31.17 26.68
CA SER A 473 26.38 30.95 26.55
C SER A 473 27.12 32.21 26.05
N GLU A 474 26.59 32.88 25.03
CA GLU A 474 27.17 34.11 24.48
C GLU A 474 27.19 35.24 25.53
N LEU A 475 26.16 35.33 26.39
CA LEU A 475 26.12 36.28 27.49
C LEU A 475 27.11 35.93 28.60
N SER A 476 27.37 34.65 28.86
CA SER A 476 28.38 34.22 29.86
C SER A 476 29.81 34.47 29.39
N ASP A 477 30.06 34.32 28.08
CA ASP A 477 31.39 34.55 27.47
C ASP A 477 31.70 36.05 27.28
N SER A 478 30.70 36.90 27.38
CA SER A 478 30.85 38.37 27.28
C SER A 478 30.94 39.07 28.62
N MET A 479 30.80 38.37 29.74
CA MET A 479 31.04 38.87 31.11
C MET A 479 32.43 38.46 31.61
#